data_edba9d9d2a25ce2e302c07c39c0723a3
#
_entry.id   edba9d9d2a25ce2e302c07c39c0723a3
#
_cell.length_a   1.000
_cell.length_b   1.000
_cell.length_c   1.000
_cell.angle_alpha   90.00
_cell.angle_beta   90.00
_cell.angle_gamma   90.00
#
_symmetry.space_group_name_H-M   'P 1'
#
loop_
_entity.id
_entity.type
_entity.pdbx_description
1 polymer ?
#
loop_
_entity_poly.entity_id
_entity_poly.type
_entity_poly.pdbx_seq_one_letter_code
_entity_poly.pdbx_strand_id
1 'polypeptide(L)'
;GYHPHTYGVMLDELMLRLTGERLWRYWEEYIRKPLNLDFYIRLPESEWNRVATLYPGKMDMSNMGTPFYLEYMNKGTPVHRAFNTLIGLNSVRQMNTPEAWSSGVPAFGGVASARGMAQFYQACLGLDELRVFPSAVRGWMRNVVIDGPDLTLKTPTAFSCGFMHDPADPATGRKLRHLFGSGGFPCLCGSGPRPFLRLRDEPHGPERAARRENPEPYQRSHERSG
;
A
#
# COMPACT_ATOMS: atom_id res chain seq x y z
N GLY A 1 12.41 -9.56 -5.24
CA GLY A 1 11.91 -9.37 -3.89
C GLY A 1 11.31 -7.99 -3.67
N TYR A 2 10.42 -7.88 -2.72
CA TYR A 2 9.79 -6.61 -2.34
C TYR A 2 10.81 -5.58 -1.81
N HIS A 3 10.74 -4.35 -2.32
CA HIS A 3 11.63 -3.26 -1.93
C HIS A 3 10.81 -2.10 -1.34
N PRO A 4 10.53 -2.09 -0.03
CA PRO A 4 9.63 -1.11 0.60
C PRO A 4 10.12 0.33 0.48
N HIS A 5 11.43 0.55 0.53
CA HIS A 5 12.00 1.90 0.58
C HIS A 5 12.62 2.34 -0.76
N THR A 6 13.49 1.53 -1.33
CA THR A 6 14.30 1.92 -2.50
C THR A 6 13.50 2.00 -3.78
N TYR A 7 12.39 1.27 -3.91
CA TYR A 7 11.52 1.33 -5.08
C TYR A 7 11.02 2.74 -5.36
N GLY A 8 10.48 3.42 -4.35
CA GLY A 8 10.00 4.80 -4.50
C GLY A 8 11.12 5.81 -4.83
N VAL A 9 12.31 5.62 -4.25
CA VAL A 9 13.47 6.48 -4.57
C VAL A 9 13.87 6.33 -6.03
N MET A 10 13.88 5.10 -6.56
CA MET A 10 14.18 4.87 -7.98
C MET A 10 13.12 5.45 -8.91
N LEU A 11 11.84 5.34 -8.55
CA LEU A 11 10.76 5.94 -9.33
C LEU A 11 10.82 7.47 -9.31
N ASP A 12 11.14 8.07 -8.17
CA ASP A 12 11.29 9.53 -8.06
C ASP A 12 12.44 10.05 -8.93
N GLU A 13 13.59 9.36 -8.92
CA GLU A 13 14.72 9.69 -9.78
C GLU A 13 14.41 9.49 -11.27
N LEU A 14 13.69 8.42 -11.62
CA LEU A 14 13.23 8.18 -12.99
C LEU A 14 12.30 9.30 -13.47
N MET A 15 11.34 9.71 -12.65
CA MET A 15 10.45 10.83 -12.96
C MET A 15 11.22 12.13 -13.17
N LEU A 16 12.18 12.42 -12.29
CA LEU A 16 13.03 13.61 -12.43
C LEU A 16 13.76 13.62 -13.77
N ARG A 17 14.33 12.49 -14.19
CA ARG A 17 15.06 12.39 -15.47
C ARG A 17 14.15 12.49 -16.69
N LEU A 18 12.94 11.97 -16.61
CA LEU A 18 12.00 11.96 -17.73
C LEU A 18 11.24 13.28 -17.91
N THR A 19 10.91 13.94 -16.80
CA THR A 19 10.00 15.08 -16.80
C THR A 19 10.63 16.39 -16.29
N GLY A 20 11.79 16.32 -15.64
CA GLY A 20 12.37 17.44 -14.91
C GLY A 20 11.74 17.71 -13.55
N GLU A 21 10.76 16.92 -13.13
CA GLU A 21 10.02 17.09 -11.88
C GLU A 21 10.11 15.86 -11.00
N ARG A 22 10.10 16.08 -9.66
CA ARG A 22 10.01 15.01 -8.68
C ARG A 22 8.62 14.39 -8.69
N LEU A 23 8.53 13.10 -8.35
CA LEU A 23 7.28 12.33 -8.39
C LEU A 23 6.18 12.95 -7.52
N TRP A 24 6.51 13.50 -6.32
CA TRP A 24 5.53 14.15 -5.48
C TRP A 24 4.88 15.38 -6.15
N ARG A 25 5.63 16.14 -6.97
CA ARG A 25 5.09 17.28 -7.71
C ARG A 25 4.20 16.84 -8.85
N TYR A 26 4.62 15.83 -9.60
CA TYR A 26 3.81 15.19 -10.64
C TYR A 26 2.50 14.65 -10.08
N TRP A 27 2.58 13.94 -8.93
CA TRP A 27 1.40 13.47 -8.20
C TRP A 27 0.44 14.62 -7.86
N GLU A 28 0.97 15.70 -7.31
CA GLU A 28 0.19 16.88 -6.90
C GLU A 28 -0.58 17.47 -8.08
N GLU A 29 0.09 17.73 -9.21
CA GLU A 29 -0.49 18.44 -10.36
C GLU A 29 -1.42 17.56 -11.20
N TYR A 30 -1.03 16.32 -11.45
CA TYR A 30 -1.72 15.48 -12.42
C TYR A 30 -2.68 14.46 -11.81
N ILE A 31 -2.59 14.18 -10.51
CA ILE A 31 -3.42 13.18 -9.85
C ILE A 31 -4.21 13.79 -8.70
N ARG A 32 -3.53 14.34 -7.69
CA ARG A 32 -4.16 14.80 -6.46
C ARG A 32 -5.13 15.96 -6.70
N LYS A 33 -4.68 17.04 -7.34
CA LYS A 33 -5.52 18.22 -7.60
C LYS A 33 -6.72 17.91 -8.48
N PRO A 34 -6.54 17.28 -9.67
CA PRO A 34 -7.68 16.94 -10.53
C PRO A 34 -8.74 16.08 -9.85
N LEU A 35 -8.33 15.10 -9.05
CA LEU A 35 -9.24 14.22 -8.33
C LEU A 35 -9.68 14.76 -6.98
N ASN A 36 -9.19 15.93 -6.56
CA ASN A 36 -9.42 16.53 -5.26
C ASN A 36 -9.17 15.54 -4.11
N LEU A 37 -8.02 14.84 -4.15
CA LEU A 37 -7.69 13.82 -3.18
C LEU A 37 -7.12 14.44 -1.90
N ASP A 38 -7.59 13.98 -0.77
CA ASP A 38 -6.94 14.17 0.54
C ASP A 38 -5.89 13.06 0.73
N PHE A 39 -4.89 13.07 -0.16
CA PHE A 39 -3.79 12.10 -0.23
C PHE A 39 -2.53 12.79 -0.77
N TYR A 40 -1.51 12.90 0.06
CA TYR A 40 -0.28 13.64 -0.20
C TYR A 40 0.93 12.72 -0.17
N ILE A 41 1.84 12.84 -1.14
CA ILE A 41 3.18 12.24 -1.05
C ILE A 41 4.10 13.18 -0.25
N ARG A 42 3.87 14.49 -0.37
CA ARG A 42 4.49 15.53 0.44
C ARG A 42 3.41 16.40 1.05
N LEU A 43 3.24 16.30 2.37
CA LEU A 43 2.19 17.05 3.07
C LEU A 43 2.61 18.51 3.27
N PRO A 44 1.80 19.49 2.87
CA PRO A 44 2.07 20.90 3.13
C PRO A 44 1.88 21.22 4.62
N GLU A 45 2.58 22.24 5.10
CA GLU A 45 2.55 22.66 6.51
C GLU A 45 1.15 22.99 7.01
N SER A 46 0.31 23.57 6.15
CA SER A 46 -1.08 23.90 6.47
C SER A 46 -1.94 22.68 6.90
N GLU A 47 -1.51 21.48 6.58
CA GLU A 47 -2.25 20.24 6.87
C GLU A 47 -1.66 19.44 8.04
N TRP A 48 -0.54 19.85 8.62
CA TRP A 48 0.13 19.09 9.68
C TRP A 48 -0.71 18.87 10.92
N ASN A 49 -1.58 19.83 11.26
CA ASN A 49 -2.48 19.73 12.40
C ASN A 49 -3.56 18.65 12.27
N ARG A 50 -3.75 18.10 11.07
CA ARG A 50 -4.72 17.03 10.78
C ARG A 50 -4.11 15.65 10.87
N VAL A 51 -2.79 15.54 11.01
CA VAL A 51 -2.11 14.24 11.00
C VAL A 51 -2.37 13.50 12.30
N ALA A 52 -2.94 12.31 12.19
CA ALA A 52 -3.12 11.43 13.34
C ALA A 52 -1.79 10.83 13.76
N THR A 53 -1.56 10.73 15.07
CA THR A 53 -0.35 10.11 15.61
C THR A 53 -0.34 8.61 15.33
N LEU A 54 0.74 8.13 14.73
CA LEU A 54 1.00 6.70 14.58
C LEU A 54 1.52 6.13 15.90
N TYR A 55 1.01 4.98 16.28
CA TYR A 55 1.48 4.22 17.43
C TYR A 55 2.13 2.91 16.97
N PRO A 56 3.18 2.45 17.66
CA PRO A 56 3.78 1.16 17.33
C PRO A 56 2.74 0.05 17.57
N GLY A 57 2.61 -0.84 16.60
CA GLY A 57 1.80 -2.05 16.77
C GLY A 57 2.33 -2.92 17.92
N LYS A 58 1.45 -3.70 18.52
CA LYS A 58 1.88 -4.72 19.49
C LYS A 58 2.75 -5.74 18.77
N MET A 59 3.93 -5.99 19.32
CA MET A 59 4.80 -7.03 18.78
C MET A 59 4.19 -8.41 19.11
N ASP A 60 3.86 -9.15 18.07
CA ASP A 60 3.43 -10.54 18.25
C ASP A 60 4.66 -11.43 18.34
N MET A 61 4.92 -11.94 19.55
CA MET A 61 6.07 -12.79 19.82
C MET A 61 6.02 -14.13 19.08
N SER A 62 4.83 -14.60 18.66
CA SER A 62 4.69 -15.82 17.86
C SER A 62 5.37 -15.73 16.50
N ASN A 63 5.53 -14.52 15.98
CA ASN A 63 6.14 -14.26 14.68
C ASN A 63 7.67 -14.18 14.71
N MET A 64 8.29 -14.07 15.88
CA MET A 64 9.74 -13.89 16.03
C MET A 64 10.57 -15.04 15.44
N GLY A 65 10.01 -16.25 15.38
CA GLY A 65 10.65 -17.42 14.77
C GLY A 65 10.45 -17.59 13.27
N THR A 66 9.68 -16.70 12.62
CA THR A 66 9.45 -16.82 11.18
C THR A 66 10.69 -16.43 10.37
N PRO A 67 10.89 -17.02 9.16
CA PRO A 67 12.03 -16.70 8.30
C PRO A 67 12.18 -15.20 8.03
N PHE A 68 11.07 -14.48 7.91
CA PHE A 68 11.09 -13.04 7.71
C PHE A 68 11.70 -12.31 8.92
N TYR A 69 11.22 -12.57 10.14
CA TYR A 69 11.71 -11.88 11.33
C TYR A 69 13.15 -12.24 11.67
N LEU A 70 13.56 -13.47 11.47
CA LEU A 70 14.95 -13.90 11.68
C LEU A 70 15.92 -13.11 10.78
N GLU A 71 15.57 -12.92 9.51
CA GLU A 71 16.40 -12.13 8.61
C GLU A 71 16.24 -10.62 8.85
N TYR A 72 15.04 -10.14 9.19
CA TYR A 72 14.81 -8.73 9.50
C TYR A 72 15.64 -8.25 10.70
N MET A 73 15.79 -9.07 11.71
CA MET A 73 16.61 -8.77 12.90
C MET A 73 18.11 -8.88 12.66
N ASN A 74 18.54 -9.56 11.59
CA ASN A 74 19.95 -9.74 11.26
C ASN A 74 20.43 -8.65 10.29
N LYS A 75 21.27 -7.72 10.78
CA LYS A 75 21.76 -6.56 10.03
C LYS A 75 22.48 -6.87 8.72
N GLY A 76 23.01 -8.07 8.57
CA GLY A 76 23.74 -8.49 7.35
C GLY A 76 22.86 -8.89 6.17
N THR A 77 21.57 -9.15 6.39
CA THR A 77 20.67 -9.72 5.39
C THR A 77 20.10 -8.70 4.41
N PRO A 78 19.73 -9.12 3.20
CA PRO A 78 18.99 -8.29 2.25
C PRO A 78 17.65 -7.81 2.83
N VAL A 79 16.96 -8.65 3.61
CA VAL A 79 15.67 -8.30 4.28
C VAL A 79 15.86 -7.12 5.22
N HIS A 80 16.84 -7.20 6.13
CA HIS A 80 17.13 -6.08 7.04
C HIS A 80 17.41 -4.80 6.27
N ARG A 81 18.28 -4.86 5.27
CA ARG A 81 18.63 -3.68 4.45
C ARG A 81 17.43 -3.10 3.72
N ALA A 82 16.55 -3.93 3.15
CA ALA A 82 15.36 -3.48 2.43
C ALA A 82 14.42 -2.62 3.29
N PHE A 83 14.32 -2.92 4.59
CA PHE A 83 13.43 -2.23 5.52
C PHE A 83 14.11 -1.12 6.36
N ASN A 84 15.43 -0.96 6.27
CA ASN A 84 16.18 -0.01 7.10
C ASN A 84 17.05 0.96 6.29
N THR A 85 16.71 1.21 5.02
CA THR A 85 17.51 2.06 4.12
C THR A 85 17.23 3.55 4.30
N LEU A 86 16.02 3.95 4.65
CA LEU A 86 15.63 5.36 4.76
C LEU A 86 15.92 5.89 6.16
N ILE A 87 16.98 6.66 6.29
CA ILE A 87 17.30 7.37 7.53
C ILE A 87 16.22 8.42 7.80
N GLY A 88 15.71 8.46 9.04
CA GLY A 88 14.62 9.38 9.42
C GLY A 88 13.21 8.85 9.21
N LEU A 89 13.05 7.66 8.61
CA LEU A 89 11.74 7.00 8.40
C LEU A 89 11.72 5.54 8.89
N ASN A 90 12.69 5.13 9.71
CA ASN A 90 12.85 3.74 10.12
C ASN A 90 12.06 3.35 11.36
N SER A 91 11.35 4.28 11.98
CA SER A 91 10.54 4.02 13.17
C SER A 91 9.27 4.86 13.19
N VAL A 92 8.26 4.34 13.87
CA VAL A 92 6.98 5.06 14.08
C VAL A 92 7.20 6.44 14.70
N ARG A 93 8.19 6.58 15.61
CA ARG A 93 8.53 7.87 16.21
C ARG A 93 9.01 8.87 15.15
N GLN A 94 9.87 8.43 14.24
CA GLN A 94 10.39 9.28 13.17
C GLN A 94 9.30 9.66 12.16
N MET A 95 8.36 8.75 11.91
CA MET A 95 7.23 9.00 11.00
C MET A 95 6.22 10.02 11.54
N ASN A 96 6.23 10.30 12.84
CA ASN A 96 5.38 11.31 13.48
C ASN A 96 6.02 12.70 13.52
N THR A 97 6.83 13.05 12.54
CA THR A 97 7.51 14.36 12.52
C THR A 97 7.18 15.15 11.25
N PRO A 98 7.18 16.49 11.33
CA PRO A 98 7.01 17.35 10.16
C PRO A 98 7.98 17.05 9.01
N GLU A 99 9.22 16.70 9.34
CA GLU A 99 10.25 16.32 8.37
C GLU A 99 9.85 15.06 7.60
N ALA A 100 9.29 14.07 8.28
CA ALA A 100 8.78 12.86 7.63
C ALA A 100 7.61 13.16 6.71
N TRP A 101 6.63 13.94 7.17
CA TRP A 101 5.44 14.29 6.39
C TRP A 101 5.75 15.15 5.16
N SER A 102 6.76 16.01 5.25
CA SER A 102 7.20 16.88 4.16
C SER A 102 8.35 16.29 3.32
N SER A 103 8.78 15.07 3.60
CA SER A 103 9.93 14.44 2.92
C SER A 103 9.73 14.24 1.43
N GLY A 104 8.50 13.96 0.99
CA GLY A 104 8.18 13.68 -0.40
C GLY A 104 8.69 12.32 -0.89
N VAL A 105 9.00 11.39 0.02
CA VAL A 105 9.45 10.02 -0.32
C VAL A 105 8.25 9.18 -0.77
N PRO A 106 8.18 8.76 -2.06
CA PRO A 106 6.95 8.17 -2.60
C PRO A 106 6.58 6.81 -2.02
N ALA A 107 7.58 6.02 -1.62
CA ALA A 107 7.34 4.65 -1.17
C ALA A 107 6.86 4.56 0.28
N PHE A 108 7.06 5.60 1.11
CA PHE A 108 6.89 5.47 2.56
C PHE A 108 6.40 6.74 3.27
N GLY A 109 6.36 7.87 2.57
CA GLY A 109 6.04 9.17 3.18
C GLY A 109 4.61 9.66 2.93
N GLY A 110 3.76 8.86 2.27
CA GLY A 110 2.41 9.29 1.91
C GLY A 110 1.49 9.44 3.13
N VAL A 111 0.72 10.54 3.16
CA VAL A 111 -0.30 10.82 4.18
C VAL A 111 -1.64 10.96 3.50
N ALA A 112 -2.65 10.21 3.95
CA ALA A 112 -3.96 10.20 3.33
C ALA A 112 -5.08 10.03 4.35
N SER A 113 -6.25 10.60 4.05
CA SER A 113 -7.48 10.20 4.72
C SER A 113 -8.03 8.90 4.11
N ALA A 114 -8.84 8.17 4.87
CA ALA A 114 -9.52 6.98 4.36
C ALA A 114 -10.37 7.29 3.10
N ARG A 115 -11.01 8.47 3.07
CA ARG A 115 -11.77 8.94 1.91
C ARG A 115 -10.87 9.19 0.70
N GLY A 116 -9.74 9.89 0.88
CA GLY A 116 -8.78 10.17 -0.19
C GLY A 116 -8.22 8.88 -0.80
N MET A 117 -7.92 7.90 0.05
CA MET A 117 -7.48 6.58 -0.38
C MET A 117 -8.57 5.85 -1.18
N ALA A 118 -9.83 5.89 -0.71
CA ALA A 118 -10.95 5.29 -1.43
C ALA A 118 -11.16 5.92 -2.81
N GLN A 119 -11.10 7.24 -2.91
CA GLN A 119 -11.22 7.96 -4.17
C GLN A 119 -10.07 7.63 -5.14
N PHE A 120 -8.83 7.52 -4.64
CA PHE A 120 -7.70 7.08 -5.44
C PHE A 120 -7.93 5.69 -6.06
N TYR A 121 -8.40 4.72 -5.27
CA TYR A 121 -8.69 3.39 -5.79
C TYR A 121 -9.88 3.37 -6.76
N GLN A 122 -10.87 4.23 -6.58
CA GLN A 122 -11.94 4.42 -7.57
C GLN A 122 -11.35 4.88 -8.91
N ALA A 123 -10.42 5.83 -8.90
CA ALA A 123 -9.74 6.27 -10.10
C ALA A 123 -8.90 5.14 -10.75
N CYS A 124 -8.20 4.33 -9.95
CA CYS A 124 -7.49 3.14 -10.46
C CYS A 124 -8.43 2.12 -11.15
N LEU A 125 -9.70 2.06 -10.74
CA LEU A 125 -10.73 1.25 -11.36
C LEU A 125 -11.38 1.93 -12.59
N GLY A 126 -11.14 3.23 -12.79
CA GLY A 126 -11.74 4.05 -13.84
C GLY A 126 -13.19 4.43 -13.54
N LEU A 127 -13.53 4.56 -12.26
CA LEU A 127 -14.84 4.98 -11.77
C LEU A 127 -14.92 6.50 -11.51
N ASP A 128 -13.80 7.21 -11.70
CA ASP A 128 -13.72 8.66 -11.68
C ASP A 128 -14.24 9.26 -13.00
N GLU A 129 -14.92 10.39 -12.93
CA GLU A 129 -15.46 11.07 -14.10
C GLU A 129 -14.36 11.55 -15.07
N LEU A 130 -13.23 11.99 -14.52
CA LEU A 130 -12.10 12.54 -15.29
C LEU A 130 -11.28 11.47 -16.00
N ARG A 131 -11.42 10.21 -15.60
CA ARG A 131 -10.64 9.07 -16.11
C ARG A 131 -9.13 9.36 -16.13
N VAL A 132 -8.62 9.87 -15.04
CA VAL A 132 -7.23 10.31 -14.86
C VAL A 132 -6.23 9.22 -15.27
N PHE A 133 -6.55 7.94 -15.01
CA PHE A 133 -5.74 6.84 -15.52
C PHE A 133 -6.33 6.27 -16.82
N PRO A 134 -5.59 6.36 -17.96
CA PRO A 134 -5.98 5.75 -19.20
C PRO A 134 -6.21 4.23 -19.08
N SER A 135 -7.02 3.64 -19.95
CA SER A 135 -7.35 2.21 -19.91
C SER A 135 -6.12 1.30 -19.98
N ALA A 136 -5.11 1.69 -20.78
CA ALA A 136 -3.83 0.97 -20.85
C ALA A 136 -3.11 0.94 -19.49
N VAL A 137 -3.03 2.09 -18.81
CA VAL A 137 -2.42 2.21 -17.48
C VAL A 137 -3.18 1.35 -16.46
N ARG A 138 -4.52 1.41 -16.47
CA ARG A 138 -5.35 0.54 -15.64
C ARG A 138 -5.15 -0.96 -15.94
N GLY A 139 -4.87 -1.29 -17.21
CA GLY A 139 -4.47 -2.64 -17.61
C GLY A 139 -3.18 -3.08 -16.92
N TRP A 140 -2.17 -2.22 -16.91
CA TRP A 140 -0.89 -2.50 -16.23
C TRP A 140 -1.05 -2.65 -14.70
N MET A 141 -1.95 -1.87 -14.08
CA MET A 141 -2.27 -2.00 -12.66
C MET A 141 -2.93 -3.35 -12.31
N ARG A 142 -3.67 -3.94 -13.23
CA ARG A 142 -4.45 -5.17 -13.03
C ARG A 142 -3.71 -6.45 -13.41
N ASN A 143 -2.83 -6.37 -14.41
CA ASN A 143 -2.16 -7.54 -14.93
C ASN A 143 -0.94 -7.87 -14.08
N VAL A 144 -0.97 -9.04 -13.45
CA VAL A 144 0.17 -9.56 -12.71
C VAL A 144 1.33 -9.77 -13.67
N VAL A 145 2.48 -9.16 -13.37
CA VAL A 145 3.71 -9.26 -14.17
C VAL A 145 4.73 -10.20 -13.54
N ILE A 146 4.62 -10.42 -12.22
CA ILE A 146 5.47 -11.37 -11.50
C ILE A 146 4.69 -11.97 -10.34
N ASP A 147 4.80 -13.30 -10.16
CA ASP A 147 4.29 -14.03 -9.01
C ASP A 147 5.28 -15.09 -8.55
N GLY A 148 5.17 -15.52 -7.31
CA GLY A 148 6.00 -16.59 -6.75
C GLY A 148 6.58 -16.24 -5.37
N PRO A 149 7.57 -17.03 -4.90
CA PRO A 149 8.23 -16.78 -3.61
C PRO A 149 8.96 -15.45 -3.60
N ASP A 150 8.61 -14.58 -2.65
CA ASP A 150 9.31 -13.31 -2.46
C ASP A 150 10.51 -13.47 -1.52
N LEU A 151 11.70 -13.08 -2.01
CA LEU A 151 12.94 -13.22 -1.25
C LEU A 151 13.05 -12.28 -0.05
N THR A 152 12.26 -11.20 -0.04
CA THR A 152 12.23 -10.22 1.05
C THR A 152 11.13 -10.54 2.05
N LEU A 153 9.89 -10.75 1.59
CA LEU A 153 8.74 -11.03 2.45
C LEU A 153 8.68 -12.49 2.92
N LYS A 154 9.45 -13.40 2.29
CA LYS A 154 9.51 -14.84 2.61
C LYS A 154 8.16 -15.56 2.49
N THR A 155 7.27 -15.02 1.69
CA THR A 155 5.95 -15.57 1.39
C THR A 155 5.68 -15.45 -0.11
N PRO A 156 4.78 -16.25 -0.69
CA PRO A 156 4.33 -16.04 -2.06
C PRO A 156 3.68 -14.66 -2.22
N THR A 157 4.06 -13.96 -3.27
CA THR A 157 3.50 -12.64 -3.63
C THR A 157 3.17 -12.61 -5.11
N ALA A 158 2.29 -11.69 -5.50
CA ALA A 158 1.99 -11.39 -6.89
C ALA A 158 1.94 -9.86 -7.07
N PHE A 159 2.66 -9.34 -8.05
CA PHE A 159 2.73 -7.90 -8.31
C PHE A 159 2.34 -7.57 -9.75
N SER A 160 1.64 -6.47 -9.90
CA SER A 160 1.48 -5.73 -11.14
C SER A 160 2.30 -4.42 -11.11
N CYS A 161 2.12 -3.57 -12.09
CA CYS A 161 2.73 -2.24 -12.06
C CYS A 161 2.11 -1.39 -10.94
N GLY A 162 2.83 -1.27 -9.82
CA GLY A 162 2.46 -0.44 -8.67
C GLY A 162 1.56 -1.10 -7.62
N PHE A 163 1.09 -2.33 -7.82
CA PHE A 163 0.16 -2.98 -6.89
C PHE A 163 0.59 -4.41 -6.55
N MET A 164 0.32 -4.79 -5.30
CA MET A 164 0.35 -6.18 -4.86
C MET A 164 -1.04 -6.78 -5.05
N HIS A 165 -1.09 -8.02 -5.50
CA HIS A 165 -2.32 -8.80 -5.66
C HIS A 165 -2.33 -9.96 -4.67
N ASP A 166 -3.53 -10.49 -4.40
CA ASP A 166 -3.62 -11.78 -3.73
C ASP A 166 -2.91 -12.84 -4.56
N PRO A 167 -2.02 -13.63 -3.97
CA PRO A 167 -1.51 -14.81 -4.63
C PRO A 167 -2.66 -15.78 -4.94
N ALA A 168 -2.49 -16.62 -5.96
CA ALA A 168 -3.47 -17.66 -6.24
C ALA A 168 -3.68 -18.53 -4.98
N ASP A 169 -4.95 -18.83 -4.68
CA ASP A 169 -5.28 -19.78 -3.63
C ASP A 169 -4.63 -21.13 -3.95
N PRO A 170 -3.73 -21.66 -3.09
CA PRO A 170 -3.01 -22.91 -3.38
C PRO A 170 -3.96 -24.11 -3.53
N ALA A 171 -5.12 -24.10 -2.86
CA ALA A 171 -6.08 -25.21 -2.88
C ALA A 171 -6.98 -25.21 -4.11
N THR A 172 -7.35 -24.04 -4.61
CA THR A 172 -8.33 -23.90 -5.70
C THR A 172 -7.73 -23.34 -6.99
N GLY A 173 -6.50 -22.84 -6.98
CA GLY A 173 -5.87 -22.12 -8.08
C GLY A 173 -6.57 -20.80 -8.43
N ARG A 174 -7.60 -20.42 -7.68
CA ARG A 174 -8.41 -19.24 -7.95
C ARG A 174 -7.63 -17.99 -7.59
N LYS A 175 -7.37 -17.15 -8.57
CA LYS A 175 -6.79 -15.81 -8.35
C LYS A 175 -7.92 -14.88 -7.89
N LEU A 176 -7.85 -14.39 -6.68
CA LEU A 176 -8.69 -13.29 -6.22
C LEU A 176 -8.21 -12.03 -6.96
N ARG A 177 -9.12 -11.37 -7.65
CA ARG A 177 -8.80 -10.14 -8.43
C ARG A 177 -8.87 -8.92 -7.52
N HIS A 178 -7.97 -8.83 -6.55
CA HIS A 178 -7.90 -7.70 -5.64
C HIS A 178 -6.63 -6.91 -5.91
N LEU A 179 -6.73 -5.59 -5.92
CA LEU A 179 -5.60 -4.68 -5.94
C LEU A 179 -5.28 -4.28 -4.49
N PHE A 180 -4.06 -4.51 -4.06
CA PHE A 180 -3.58 -4.05 -2.75
C PHE A 180 -2.54 -2.96 -2.93
N GLY A 181 -2.62 -1.91 -2.15
CA GLY A 181 -1.49 -1.04 -1.93
C GLY A 181 -0.49 -1.71 -0.98
N SER A 182 0.78 -1.68 -1.28
CA SER A 182 1.83 -2.32 -0.48
C SER A 182 2.26 -1.51 0.76
N GLY A 183 1.44 -0.63 1.26
CA GLY A 183 1.81 0.24 2.38
C GLY A 183 0.82 0.22 3.53
N GLY A 184 0.88 -0.76 4.39
CA GLY A 184 0.25 -0.71 5.71
C GLY A 184 -1.28 -0.71 5.80
N PHE A 185 -1.97 -0.34 4.73
CA PHE A 185 -3.43 -0.37 4.64
C PHE A 185 -3.83 -1.22 3.43
N PRO A 186 -4.25 -2.45 3.63
CA PRO A 186 -4.80 -3.23 2.53
C PRO A 186 -6.13 -2.61 2.10
N CYS A 187 -6.12 -2.00 0.93
CA CYS A 187 -7.32 -1.62 0.24
C CYS A 187 -7.70 -2.72 -0.74
N LEU A 188 -8.86 -3.33 -0.53
CA LEU A 188 -9.38 -4.35 -1.39
C LEU A 188 -10.28 -3.71 -2.45
N CYS A 189 -9.84 -3.72 -3.71
CA CYS A 189 -10.67 -3.33 -4.84
C CYS A 189 -11.04 -4.57 -5.65
N GLY A 190 -12.32 -4.90 -5.71
CA GLY A 190 -12.82 -5.92 -6.61
C GLY A 190 -12.98 -5.38 -8.03
N SER A 191 -12.33 -6.00 -9.02
CA SER A 191 -12.49 -5.66 -10.45
C SER A 191 -13.53 -6.52 -11.18
N GLY A 192 -14.44 -7.16 -10.44
CA GLY A 192 -15.54 -7.96 -10.99
C GLY A 192 -16.66 -7.11 -11.63
N PRO A 193 -17.74 -7.74 -12.12
CA PRO A 193 -18.87 -7.02 -12.73
C PRO A 193 -19.58 -6.04 -11.78
N ARG A 194 -19.35 -6.16 -10.48
CA ARG A 194 -19.71 -5.16 -9.47
C ARG A 194 -18.46 -4.80 -8.68
N PRO A 195 -17.71 -3.75 -9.08
CA PRO A 195 -16.53 -3.30 -8.35
C PRO A 195 -16.93 -2.87 -6.93
N PHE A 196 -16.15 -3.29 -5.95
CA PHE A 196 -16.31 -2.88 -4.57
C PHE A 196 -14.97 -2.39 -4.02
N LEU A 197 -15.03 -1.45 -3.10
CA LEU A 197 -13.91 -0.94 -2.35
C LEU A 197 -14.13 -1.25 -0.87
N ARG A 198 -13.15 -1.92 -0.26
CA ARG A 198 -13.14 -2.16 1.18
C ARG A 198 -11.80 -1.72 1.74
N LEU A 199 -11.83 -0.70 2.57
CA LEU A 199 -10.69 -0.36 3.43
C LEU A 199 -10.72 -1.29 4.64
N ARG A 200 -9.61 -1.95 4.90
CA ARG A 200 -9.48 -2.85 6.04
C ARG A 200 -8.24 -2.44 6.81
N ASP A 201 -8.42 -2.17 8.08
CA ASP A 201 -7.34 -2.01 9.03
C ASP A 201 -6.90 -3.42 9.45
N GLU A 202 -5.77 -3.90 8.90
CA GLU A 202 -5.20 -5.18 9.28
C GLU A 202 -3.87 -4.95 10.00
N PRO A 203 -3.62 -5.64 11.11
CA PRO A 203 -2.33 -5.59 11.77
C PRO A 203 -1.24 -6.11 10.82
N HIS A 204 -0.10 -5.44 10.82
CA HIS A 204 1.08 -5.87 10.07
C HIS A 204 1.61 -7.18 10.65
N GLY A 205 1.59 -8.24 9.89
CA GLY A 205 2.17 -9.52 10.29
C GLY A 205 1.59 -10.72 9.56
N PRO A 206 2.18 -11.91 9.76
CA PRO A 206 1.78 -13.18 9.12
C PRO A 206 0.42 -13.73 9.53
N GLU A 207 -0.33 -13.06 10.43
CA GLU A 207 -1.75 -13.37 10.70
C GLU A 207 -2.64 -13.37 9.44
N ARG A 208 -2.14 -12.85 8.31
CA ARG A 208 -2.83 -12.94 7.02
C ARG A 208 -3.17 -14.37 6.59
N ALA A 209 -2.32 -15.34 6.92
CA ALA A 209 -2.54 -16.74 6.54
C ALA A 209 -3.54 -17.44 7.46
N ALA A 210 -3.47 -17.21 8.76
CA ALA A 210 -4.29 -17.94 9.74
C ALA A 210 -5.78 -17.54 9.75
N ARG A 211 -6.11 -16.26 9.45
CA ARG A 211 -7.52 -15.81 9.40
C ARG A 211 -8.27 -16.20 8.12
N ARG A 212 -7.59 -16.78 7.13
CA ARG A 212 -8.24 -17.26 5.89
C ARG A 212 -8.94 -18.61 6.05
N GLU A 213 -8.67 -19.35 7.11
CA GLU A 213 -9.21 -20.69 7.30
C GLU A 213 -10.65 -20.72 7.86
N ASN A 214 -11.19 -19.61 8.36
CA ASN A 214 -12.56 -19.57 8.86
C ASN A 214 -13.21 -18.17 8.66
N PRO A 215 -13.80 -17.87 7.50
CA PRO A 215 -14.60 -16.66 7.34
C PRO A 215 -15.94 -16.85 8.07
N GLU A 216 -16.11 -16.22 9.23
CA GLU A 216 -17.43 -16.12 9.83
C GLU A 216 -18.43 -15.47 8.85
N PRO A 217 -19.63 -16.03 8.69
CA PRO A 217 -20.64 -15.42 7.82
C PRO A 217 -21.12 -14.10 8.42
N TYR A 218 -21.01 -13.03 7.64
CA TYR A 218 -21.51 -11.72 7.99
C TYR A 218 -23.04 -11.76 8.17
N GLN A 219 -23.51 -11.68 9.42
CA GLN A 219 -24.93 -11.49 9.72
C GLN A 219 -25.32 -10.04 9.43
N ARG A 220 -26.21 -9.84 8.47
CA ARG A 220 -26.89 -8.55 8.25
C ARG A 220 -27.89 -8.37 9.38
N SER A 221 -27.63 -7.45 10.28
CA SER A 221 -28.66 -6.91 11.17
C SER A 221 -29.59 -6.01 10.35
N HIS A 222 -30.73 -6.53 9.93
CA HIS A 222 -31.86 -5.73 9.52
C HIS A 222 -32.59 -5.27 10.79
N GLU A 223 -32.29 -4.09 11.25
CA GLU A 223 -33.21 -3.38 12.14
C GLU A 223 -34.34 -2.82 11.26
N ARG A 224 -35.50 -3.44 11.40
CA ARG A 224 -36.78 -2.85 10.98
C ARG A 224 -37.21 -1.92 12.10
N SER A 225 -37.19 -0.62 11.81
CA SER A 225 -37.94 0.36 12.59
C SER A 225 -39.41 0.23 12.22
N GLY A 226 -40.24 -0.10 13.20
CA GLY A 226 -41.68 0.10 13.15
C GLY A 226 -42.05 1.56 13.35
#